data_41c77fdd10c75ddc7697fe6130b50b67
#
_entry.id   41c77fdd10c75ddc7697fe6130b50b67
#
_cell.length_a   1.000
_cell.length_b   1.000
_cell.length_c   1.000
_cell.angle_alpha   90.00
_cell.angle_beta   90.00
_cell.angle_gamma   90.00
#
_symmetry.space_group_name_H-M   'P 1'
#
loop_
_entity.id
_entity.type
_entity.pdbx_description
1 polymer ?
#
loop_
_entity_poly.entity_id
_entity_poly.type
_entity_poly.pdbx_seq_one_letter_code
_entity_poly.pdbx_strand_id
1 'polypeptide(L)'
;MAVELRAARRNRALRRSLLSIEIQVFDSAWCAFISDLFLNYYYGATLIEPHIVGRYLALALVGLIGLALQHRASLKTLLPASVVGSAIFYLITNSFSWLSDPGYVKNFAGLIQALTVGLPEYSATPTWMFFRNSILGDLFFTLLFVACMNFGRKTSRARAGAAWPRVA
;
A
#
# COMPACT_ATOMS: atom_id res chain seq x y z
N MET A 1 22.47 -34.66 13.34
CA MET A 1 21.81 -34.97 12.05
C MET A 1 20.38 -34.45 11.96
N ALA A 2 19.45 -34.83 12.87
CA ALA A 2 18.03 -34.36 12.79
C ALA A 2 17.85 -32.84 13.01
N VAL A 3 18.68 -32.23 13.86
CA VAL A 3 18.62 -30.77 14.16
C VAL A 3 19.09 -29.95 12.95
N GLU A 4 20.16 -30.37 12.29
CA GLU A 4 20.69 -29.71 11.08
C GLU A 4 19.72 -29.78 9.91
N LEU A 5 19.04 -30.92 9.72
CA LEU A 5 17.99 -31.07 8.69
C LEU A 5 16.78 -30.16 8.93
N ARG A 6 16.38 -29.94 10.20
CA ARG A 6 15.33 -29.01 10.56
C ARG A 6 15.75 -27.56 10.31
N ALA A 7 16.97 -27.19 10.66
CA ALA A 7 17.52 -25.87 10.39
C ALA A 7 17.62 -25.58 8.87
N ALA A 8 18.09 -26.55 8.09
CA ALA A 8 18.18 -26.42 6.63
C ALA A 8 16.79 -26.32 5.95
N ARG A 9 15.78 -27.04 6.46
CA ARG A 9 14.39 -26.92 5.98
C ARG A 9 13.80 -25.54 6.32
N ARG A 10 14.04 -25.05 7.54
CA ARG A 10 13.58 -23.71 7.96
C ARG A 10 14.22 -22.60 7.13
N ASN A 11 15.51 -22.69 6.86
CA ASN A 11 16.22 -21.71 6.03
C ASN A 11 15.74 -21.73 4.57
N ARG A 12 15.43 -22.89 4.01
CA ARG A 12 14.83 -23.01 2.67
C ARG A 12 13.40 -22.43 2.60
N ALA A 13 12.60 -22.64 3.63
CA ALA A 13 11.26 -22.07 3.71
C ALA A 13 11.30 -20.53 3.83
N LEU A 14 12.22 -20.01 4.67
CA LEU A 14 12.44 -18.57 4.80
C LEU A 14 12.93 -17.94 3.49
N ARG A 15 13.89 -18.55 2.82
CA ARG A 15 14.36 -18.06 1.50
C ARG A 15 13.24 -18.05 0.45
N ARG A 16 12.39 -19.09 0.41
CA ARG A 16 11.26 -19.12 -0.52
C ARG A 16 10.21 -18.04 -0.21
N SER A 17 9.94 -17.78 1.07
CA SER A 17 9.01 -16.70 1.46
C SER A 17 9.57 -15.31 1.15
N LEU A 18 10.88 -15.09 1.36
CA LEU A 18 11.53 -13.83 0.99
C LEU A 18 11.51 -13.61 -0.52
N LEU A 19 11.87 -14.61 -1.30
CA LEU A 19 11.83 -14.52 -2.77
C LEU A 19 10.41 -14.27 -3.30
N SER A 20 9.39 -14.89 -2.72
CA SER A 20 8.01 -14.63 -3.13
C SER A 20 7.55 -13.20 -2.80
N ILE A 21 8.02 -12.63 -1.71
CA ILE A 21 7.73 -11.25 -1.33
C ILE A 21 8.46 -10.28 -2.26
N GLU A 22 9.75 -10.52 -2.54
CA GLU A 22 10.52 -9.70 -3.49
C GLU A 22 9.85 -9.65 -4.86
N ILE A 23 9.42 -10.80 -5.38
CA ILE A 23 8.71 -10.89 -6.67
C ILE A 23 7.40 -10.10 -6.62
N GLN A 24 6.58 -10.28 -5.58
CA GLN A 24 5.30 -9.55 -5.46
C GLN A 24 5.47 -8.04 -5.34
N VAL A 25 6.45 -7.57 -4.58
CA VAL A 25 6.75 -6.13 -4.46
C VAL A 25 7.26 -5.58 -5.77
N PHE A 26 8.13 -6.32 -6.46
CA PHE A 26 8.67 -5.94 -7.75
C PHE A 26 7.56 -5.86 -8.81
N ASP A 27 6.70 -6.88 -8.92
CA ASP A 27 5.57 -6.90 -9.85
C ASP A 27 4.59 -5.73 -9.59
N SER A 28 4.30 -5.45 -8.32
CA SER A 28 3.42 -4.32 -7.95
C SER A 28 4.04 -2.98 -8.31
N ALA A 29 5.34 -2.80 -8.07
CA ALA A 29 6.07 -1.58 -8.43
C ALA A 29 6.12 -1.38 -9.96
N TRP A 30 6.34 -2.45 -10.72
CA TRP A 30 6.30 -2.42 -12.18
C TRP A 30 4.92 -2.06 -12.72
N CYS A 31 3.86 -2.65 -12.20
CA CYS A 31 2.49 -2.30 -12.59
C CYS A 31 2.19 -0.83 -12.32
N ALA A 32 2.59 -0.30 -11.17
CA ALA A 32 2.43 1.11 -10.83
C ALA A 32 3.23 2.00 -11.79
N PHE A 33 4.49 1.65 -12.07
CA PHE A 33 5.35 2.40 -12.99
C PHE A 33 4.81 2.42 -14.42
N ILE A 34 4.37 1.27 -14.96
CA ILE A 34 3.77 1.18 -16.30
C ILE A 34 2.48 1.99 -16.36
N SER A 35 1.65 1.93 -15.32
CA SER A 35 0.42 2.71 -15.23
C SER A 35 0.71 4.21 -15.22
N ASP A 36 1.68 4.66 -14.42
CA ASP A 36 2.10 6.06 -14.38
C ASP A 36 2.67 6.53 -15.73
N LEU A 37 3.49 5.70 -16.38
CA LEU A 37 4.04 5.99 -17.69
C LEU A 37 2.92 6.19 -18.73
N PHE A 38 1.94 5.30 -18.73
CA PHE A 38 0.80 5.36 -19.65
C PHE A 38 -0.07 6.59 -19.40
N LEU A 39 -0.39 6.87 -18.11
CA LEU A 39 -1.18 8.03 -17.73
C LEU A 39 -0.46 9.34 -18.08
N ASN A 40 0.83 9.45 -17.74
CA ASN A 40 1.60 10.66 -18.04
C ASN A 40 1.71 10.89 -19.55
N TYR A 41 1.89 9.84 -20.33
CA TYR A 41 1.85 9.94 -21.80
C TYR A 41 0.49 10.42 -22.30
N TYR A 42 -0.61 9.84 -21.78
CA TYR A 42 -1.97 10.18 -22.18
C TYR A 42 -2.35 11.62 -21.83
N TYR A 43 -1.94 12.11 -20.66
CA TYR A 43 -2.22 13.48 -20.21
C TYR A 43 -1.17 14.50 -20.63
N GLY A 44 -0.12 14.11 -21.37
CA GLY A 44 0.97 15.00 -21.79
C GLY A 44 1.77 15.56 -20.61
N ALA A 45 1.79 14.88 -19.47
CA ALA A 45 2.53 15.30 -18.30
C ALA A 45 4.00 14.90 -18.40
N THR A 46 4.87 15.67 -17.77
CA THR A 46 6.32 15.39 -17.72
C THR A 46 6.58 14.14 -16.88
N LEU A 47 7.43 13.24 -17.40
CA LEU A 47 7.72 11.93 -16.75
C LEU A 47 8.59 12.05 -15.49
N ILE A 48 9.26 13.17 -15.28
CA ILE A 48 10.19 13.38 -14.17
C ILE A 48 9.85 14.70 -13.47
N GLU A 49 8.89 14.62 -12.56
CA GLU A 49 8.57 15.73 -11.67
C GLU A 49 8.86 15.36 -10.21
N PRO A 50 9.29 16.31 -9.38
CA PRO A 50 9.64 16.02 -7.97
C PRO A 50 8.52 15.37 -7.17
N HIS A 51 7.25 15.64 -7.48
CA HIS A 51 6.11 15.02 -6.81
C HIS A 51 5.99 13.51 -7.09
N ILE A 52 6.54 13.01 -8.21
CA ILE A 52 6.60 11.57 -8.51
C ILE A 52 7.48 10.87 -7.48
N VAL A 53 8.63 11.46 -7.15
CA VAL A 53 9.53 10.93 -6.11
C VAL A 53 8.80 10.79 -4.77
N GLY A 54 8.04 11.81 -4.37
CA GLY A 54 7.22 11.78 -3.17
C GLY A 54 6.19 10.64 -3.18
N ARG A 55 5.54 10.41 -4.32
CA ARG A 55 4.57 9.33 -4.50
C ARG A 55 5.21 7.96 -4.32
N TYR A 56 6.33 7.68 -4.98
CA TYR A 56 7.02 6.39 -4.86
C TYR A 56 7.63 6.18 -3.47
N LEU A 57 8.15 7.23 -2.84
CA LEU A 57 8.61 7.17 -1.46
C LEU A 57 7.46 6.80 -0.50
N ALA A 58 6.31 7.44 -0.66
CA ALA A 58 5.13 7.14 0.14
C ALA A 58 4.65 5.70 -0.07
N LEU A 59 4.58 5.23 -1.32
CA LEU A 59 4.23 3.83 -1.64
C LEU A 59 5.22 2.83 -1.04
N ALA A 60 6.52 3.11 -1.08
CA ALA A 60 7.54 2.27 -0.48
C ALA A 60 7.36 2.15 1.04
N LEU A 61 7.08 3.26 1.73
CA LEU A 61 6.84 3.26 3.18
C LEU A 61 5.57 2.51 3.55
N VAL A 62 4.48 2.69 2.81
CA VAL A 62 3.24 1.92 3.00
C VAL A 62 3.49 0.42 2.75
N GLY A 63 4.27 0.08 1.71
CA GLY A 63 4.68 -1.29 1.43
C GLY A 63 5.50 -1.91 2.56
N LEU A 64 6.42 -1.15 3.18
CA LEU A 64 7.19 -1.60 4.34
C LEU A 64 6.30 -1.86 5.56
N ILE A 65 5.27 -1.04 5.80
CA ILE A 65 4.26 -1.31 6.84
C ILE A 65 3.54 -2.62 6.55
N GLY A 66 3.14 -2.85 5.30
CA GLY A 66 2.52 -4.11 4.87
C GLY A 66 3.42 -5.32 5.11
N LEU A 67 4.71 -5.22 4.77
CA LEU A 67 5.71 -6.26 5.03
C LEU A 67 5.89 -6.54 6.53
N ALA A 68 5.94 -5.51 7.36
CA ALA A 68 6.06 -5.66 8.81
C ALA A 68 4.86 -6.40 9.42
N LEU A 69 3.68 -6.24 8.83
CA LEU A 69 2.42 -6.82 9.30
C LEU A 69 2.06 -8.17 8.65
N GLN A 70 2.82 -8.65 7.66
CA GLN A 70 2.48 -9.84 6.87
C GLN A 70 2.21 -11.10 7.73
N HIS A 71 2.94 -11.27 8.83
CA HIS A 71 2.78 -12.43 9.73
C HIS A 71 1.65 -12.25 10.77
N ARG A 72 1.11 -11.04 10.89
CA ARG A 72 0.06 -10.69 11.85
C ARG A 72 -1.20 -10.14 11.16
N ALA A 73 -1.41 -10.53 9.90
CA ALA A 73 -2.53 -10.07 9.10
C ALA A 73 -3.88 -10.47 9.73
N SER A 74 -4.48 -9.55 10.44
CA SER A 74 -5.77 -9.66 11.11
C SER A 74 -6.53 -8.35 10.88
N LEU A 75 -7.86 -8.40 10.93
CA LEU A 75 -8.68 -7.18 10.84
C LEU A 75 -8.24 -6.11 11.85
N LYS A 76 -7.91 -6.53 13.09
CA LYS A 76 -7.47 -5.63 14.16
C LYS A 76 -6.12 -4.95 13.90
N THR A 77 -5.27 -5.53 13.04
CA THR A 77 -3.97 -4.97 12.68
C THR A 77 -4.01 -4.24 11.34
N LEU A 78 -4.80 -4.75 10.39
CA LEU A 78 -4.86 -4.18 9.04
C LEU A 78 -5.64 -2.87 9.00
N LEU A 79 -6.74 -2.72 9.76
CA LEU A 79 -7.51 -1.47 9.78
C LEU A 79 -6.69 -0.27 10.29
N PRO A 80 -6.05 -0.32 11.48
CA PRO A 80 -5.22 0.80 11.89
C PRO A 80 -4.00 1.01 10.98
N ALA A 81 -3.42 -0.06 10.43
CA ALA A 81 -2.32 0.07 9.48
C ALA A 81 -2.74 0.76 8.17
N SER A 82 -3.94 0.49 7.68
CA SER A 82 -4.53 1.16 6.52
C SER A 82 -4.67 2.66 6.77
N VAL A 83 -5.21 3.07 7.93
CA VAL A 83 -5.34 4.49 8.30
C VAL A 83 -3.97 5.17 8.40
N VAL A 84 -2.99 4.51 9.04
CA VAL A 84 -1.62 5.02 9.15
C VAL A 84 -0.98 5.13 7.76
N GLY A 85 -1.18 4.14 6.90
CA GLY A 85 -0.71 4.15 5.51
C GLY A 85 -1.28 5.33 4.72
N SER A 86 -2.60 5.55 4.79
CA SER A 86 -3.26 6.70 4.16
C SER A 86 -2.70 8.04 4.67
N ALA A 87 -2.48 8.14 5.99
CA ALA A 87 -1.92 9.35 6.60
C ALA A 87 -0.48 9.63 6.13
N ILE A 88 0.37 8.60 6.11
CA ILE A 88 1.75 8.70 5.61
C ILE A 88 1.76 9.11 4.15
N PHE A 89 0.96 8.43 3.32
CA PHE A 89 0.85 8.75 1.90
C PHE A 89 0.43 10.19 1.69
N TYR A 90 -0.62 10.64 2.38
CA TYR A 90 -1.11 12.00 2.31
C TYR A 90 -0.08 13.04 2.74
N LEU A 91 0.55 12.84 3.88
CA LEU A 91 1.55 13.77 4.40
C LEU A 91 2.74 13.91 3.45
N ILE A 92 3.27 12.79 2.96
CA ILE A 92 4.45 12.81 2.08
C ILE A 92 4.10 13.45 0.74
N THR A 93 3.04 13.01 0.07
CA THR A 93 2.69 13.52 -1.26
C THR A 93 2.39 15.01 -1.24
N ASN A 94 1.64 15.50 -0.25
CA ASN A 94 1.34 16.93 -0.14
C ASN A 94 2.54 17.76 0.30
N SER A 95 3.46 17.22 1.13
CA SER A 95 4.72 17.89 1.46
C SER A 95 5.62 18.03 0.22
N PHE A 96 5.68 17.01 -0.62
CA PHE A 96 6.42 17.09 -1.90
C PHE A 96 5.76 18.08 -2.88
N SER A 97 4.43 18.11 -2.95
CA SER A 97 3.72 19.13 -3.72
C SER A 97 4.06 20.54 -3.22
N TRP A 98 4.03 20.77 -1.90
CA TRP A 98 4.44 22.05 -1.32
C TRP A 98 5.89 22.40 -1.66
N LEU A 99 6.81 21.43 -1.62
CA LEU A 99 8.22 21.67 -1.95
C LEU A 99 8.44 21.99 -3.44
N SER A 100 7.71 21.32 -4.32
CA SER A 100 7.94 21.38 -5.78
C SER A 100 7.22 22.53 -6.43
N ASP A 101 6.02 22.86 -5.97
CA ASP A 101 5.14 23.81 -6.62
C ASP A 101 5.48 25.24 -6.19
N PRO A 102 5.80 26.17 -7.13
CA PRO A 102 6.10 27.57 -6.83
C PRO A 102 4.90 28.36 -6.32
N GLY A 103 3.67 27.90 -6.52
CA GLY A 103 2.43 28.53 -6.02
C GLY A 103 2.33 28.52 -4.49
N TYR A 104 3.05 27.63 -3.82
CA TYR A 104 3.07 27.61 -2.36
C TYR A 104 4.19 28.50 -1.79
N VAL A 105 3.87 29.27 -0.77
CA VAL A 105 4.90 29.99 0.01
C VAL A 105 5.73 28.96 0.78
N LYS A 106 7.06 29.06 0.71
CA LYS A 106 7.99 28.08 1.30
C LYS A 106 8.21 28.37 2.80
N ASN A 107 7.13 28.37 3.56
CA ASN A 107 7.10 28.51 5.02
C ASN A 107 6.11 27.51 5.65
N PHE A 108 6.05 27.49 6.98
CA PHE A 108 5.15 26.59 7.69
C PHE A 108 3.66 26.83 7.35
N ALA A 109 3.24 28.09 7.14
CA ALA A 109 1.88 28.40 6.75
C ALA A 109 1.54 27.82 5.35
N GLY A 110 2.47 27.87 4.39
CA GLY A 110 2.31 27.25 3.08
C GLY A 110 2.23 25.73 3.14
N LEU A 111 2.97 25.09 4.07
CA LEU A 111 2.83 23.64 4.31
C LEU A 111 1.45 23.31 4.87
N ILE A 112 0.95 24.08 5.84
CA ILE A 112 -0.42 23.89 6.38
C ILE A 112 -1.46 24.10 5.28
N GLN A 113 -1.27 25.10 4.43
CA GLN A 113 -2.14 25.32 3.27
C GLN A 113 -2.15 24.10 2.35
N ALA A 114 -1.00 23.52 2.00
CA ALA A 114 -0.90 22.33 1.16
C ALA A 114 -1.61 21.11 1.78
N LEU A 115 -1.51 20.97 3.11
CA LEU A 115 -2.16 19.88 3.85
C LEU A 115 -3.66 20.12 4.10
N THR A 116 -4.19 21.30 3.93
CA THR A 116 -5.59 21.60 4.26
C THR A 116 -6.40 22.01 3.04
N VAL A 117 -6.14 23.17 2.50
CA VAL A 117 -6.94 23.78 1.44
C VAL A 117 -6.38 23.44 0.06
N GLY A 118 -5.05 23.38 -0.08
CA GLY A 118 -4.37 23.26 -1.36
C GLY A 118 -4.29 24.60 -2.10
N LEU A 119 -4.02 24.51 -3.42
CA LEU A 119 -4.04 25.65 -4.32
C LEU A 119 -5.38 25.68 -5.09
N PRO A 120 -6.15 26.76 -5.00
CA PRO A 120 -7.43 26.88 -5.71
C PRO A 120 -7.31 26.79 -7.24
N GLU A 121 -6.13 27.05 -7.77
CA GLU A 121 -5.82 26.97 -9.20
C GLU A 121 -5.95 25.55 -9.76
N TYR A 122 -5.66 24.53 -8.95
CA TYR A 122 -5.73 23.12 -9.38
C TYR A 122 -7.06 22.46 -9.05
N SER A 123 -7.71 22.87 -7.97
CA SER A 123 -9.00 22.27 -7.58
C SER A 123 -9.78 23.19 -6.65
N ALA A 124 -11.07 23.32 -6.91
CA ALA A 124 -12.02 23.93 -5.98
C ALA A 124 -12.25 23.05 -4.72
N THR A 125 -11.82 21.80 -4.77
CA THR A 125 -11.99 20.85 -3.66
C THR A 125 -10.79 20.94 -2.72
N PRO A 126 -11.00 21.22 -1.43
CA PRO A 126 -9.91 21.26 -0.45
C PRO A 126 -9.13 19.94 -0.34
N THR A 127 -7.83 20.04 -0.16
CA THR A 127 -6.92 18.88 -0.12
C THR A 127 -7.31 17.86 0.97
N TRP A 128 -7.79 18.31 2.14
CA TRP A 128 -8.23 17.42 3.21
C TRP A 128 -9.39 16.49 2.81
N MET A 129 -10.21 16.88 1.83
CA MET A 129 -11.30 16.01 1.33
C MET A 129 -10.74 14.79 0.59
N PHE A 130 -9.61 14.94 -0.11
CA PHE A 130 -8.92 13.79 -0.72
C PHE A 130 -8.43 12.81 0.36
N PHE A 131 -7.88 13.33 1.45
CA PHE A 131 -7.48 12.50 2.59
C PHE A 131 -8.65 11.71 3.19
N ARG A 132 -9.77 12.39 3.42
CA ARG A 132 -10.99 11.73 3.90
C ARG A 132 -11.45 10.62 2.95
N ASN A 133 -11.48 10.89 1.65
CA ASN A 133 -11.91 9.92 0.65
C ASN A 133 -10.93 8.74 0.56
N SER A 134 -9.62 9.01 0.66
CA SER A 134 -8.59 7.97 0.70
C SER A 134 -8.79 7.03 1.89
N ILE A 135 -8.94 7.58 3.10
CA ILE A 135 -9.19 6.76 4.31
C ILE A 135 -10.45 5.90 4.14
N LEU A 136 -11.55 6.49 3.67
CA LEU A 136 -12.80 5.75 3.48
C LEU A 136 -12.63 4.62 2.45
N GLY A 137 -11.95 4.89 1.34
CA GLY A 137 -11.64 3.90 0.32
C GLY A 137 -10.75 2.78 0.87
N ASP A 138 -9.67 3.13 1.56
CA ASP A 138 -8.72 2.16 2.10
C ASP A 138 -9.35 1.29 3.19
N LEU A 139 -10.19 1.84 4.04
CA LEU A 139 -10.95 1.08 5.02
C LEU A 139 -11.94 0.12 4.34
N PHE A 140 -12.67 0.60 3.34
CA PHE A 140 -13.61 -0.23 2.58
C PHE A 140 -12.88 -1.41 1.90
N PHE A 141 -11.80 -1.14 1.17
CA PHE A 141 -11.04 -2.20 0.49
C PHE A 141 -10.34 -3.15 1.47
N THR A 142 -9.88 -2.64 2.62
CA THR A 142 -9.30 -3.49 3.67
C THR A 142 -10.36 -4.44 4.25
N LEU A 143 -11.56 -3.97 4.52
CA LEU A 143 -12.68 -4.79 4.97
C LEU A 143 -13.06 -5.84 3.92
N LEU A 144 -13.19 -5.43 2.67
CA LEU A 144 -13.50 -6.32 1.54
C LEU A 144 -12.43 -7.40 1.39
N PHE A 145 -11.15 -7.01 1.43
CA PHE A 145 -10.03 -7.95 1.35
C PHE A 145 -10.06 -8.99 2.47
N VAL A 146 -10.26 -8.55 3.72
CA VAL A 146 -10.34 -9.47 4.87
C VAL A 146 -11.57 -10.38 4.77
N ALA A 147 -12.70 -9.88 4.28
CA ALA A 147 -13.88 -10.70 4.04
C ALA A 147 -13.59 -11.78 2.98
N CYS A 148 -12.99 -11.42 1.85
CA CYS A 148 -12.61 -12.37 0.79
C CYS A 148 -11.64 -13.44 1.31
N MET A 149 -10.62 -13.04 2.09
CA MET A 149 -9.67 -13.97 2.70
C MET A 149 -10.33 -14.95 3.64
N ASN A 150 -11.28 -14.50 4.46
CA ASN A 150 -12.03 -15.36 5.37
C ASN A 150 -12.95 -16.33 4.64
N PHE A 151 -13.59 -15.89 3.57
CA PHE A 151 -14.40 -16.72 2.69
C PHE A 151 -13.56 -17.83 2.02
N GLY A 152 -12.40 -17.45 1.43
CA GLY A 152 -11.49 -18.41 0.81
C GLY A 152 -10.98 -19.47 1.79
N ARG A 153 -10.68 -19.11 3.04
CA ARG A 153 -10.27 -20.05 4.08
C ARG A 153 -11.39 -21.03 4.46
N LYS A 154 -12.65 -20.58 4.54
CA LYS A 154 -13.80 -21.44 4.85
C LYS A 154 -14.05 -22.45 3.74
N THR A 155 -14.01 -22.03 2.48
CA THR A 155 -14.20 -22.93 1.31
C THR A 155 -13.08 -23.95 1.19
N SER A 156 -11.83 -23.57 1.43
CA SER A 156 -10.69 -24.50 1.41
C SER A 156 -10.80 -25.57 2.51
N ARG A 157 -11.23 -25.18 3.72
CA ARG A 157 -11.46 -26.13 4.83
C ARG A 157 -12.63 -27.08 4.56
N ALA A 158 -13.72 -26.58 3.98
CA ALA A 158 -14.87 -27.42 3.60
C ALA A 158 -14.47 -28.46 2.54
N ARG A 159 -13.68 -28.08 1.53
CA ARG A 159 -13.17 -29.01 0.50
C ARG A 159 -12.21 -30.04 1.09
N ALA A 160 -11.31 -29.65 1.97
CA ALA A 160 -10.39 -30.57 2.64
C ALA A 160 -11.11 -31.59 3.53
N GLY A 161 -12.17 -31.16 4.24
CA GLY A 161 -12.99 -32.05 5.05
C GLY A 161 -13.83 -33.03 4.24
N ALA A 162 -14.24 -32.68 3.01
CA ALA A 162 -14.99 -33.53 2.11
C ALA A 162 -14.12 -34.57 1.37
N ALA A 163 -12.80 -34.33 1.28
CA ALA A 163 -11.87 -35.19 0.53
C ALA A 163 -11.38 -36.43 1.28
N TRP A 164 -11.70 -36.59 2.59
CA TRP A 164 -11.34 -37.76 3.39
C TRP A 164 -12.60 -38.57 3.72
N PRO A 165 -12.86 -39.71 3.01
CA PRO A 165 -13.87 -40.65 3.47
C PRO A 165 -13.41 -41.21 4.83
N ARG A 166 -14.30 -41.14 5.84
CA ARG A 166 -14.08 -41.84 7.10
C ARG A 166 -14.04 -43.33 6.78
N VAL A 167 -12.84 -43.90 6.79
CA VAL A 167 -12.71 -45.36 6.80
C VAL A 167 -13.25 -45.83 8.16
N ALA A 168 -14.37 -46.48 8.12
CA ALA A 168 -14.97 -47.15 9.27
C ALA A 168 -14.25 -48.45 9.56
#